data_d2e610bccc2d50eff1348694ed6f99e6
#
_entry.id   d2e610bccc2d50eff1348694ed6f99e6
#
_cell.length_a   1.000
_cell.length_b   1.000
_cell.length_c   1.000
_cell.angle_alpha   90.00
_cell.angle_beta   90.00
_cell.angle_gamma   90.00
#
_symmetry.space_group_name_H-M   'P 1'
#
loop_
_entity.id
_entity.type
_entity.pdbx_description
1 polymer ?
#
loop_
_entity_poly.entity_id
_entity_poly.type
_entity_poly.pdbx_seq_one_letter_code
_entity_poly.pdbx_strand_id
1 'polypeptide(L)'
;MSRTIDAPAGKRPPAPRAVLTARNGVAVVFALNGLAVASWFSRVPAAQEALDLNPGRLGLLLLCASAGSLLAMPTAGLVTQRLGPARTVAVSVVLVSLGLTVAGLSASLAGSVVGVGFGLAAFGFGSGLCDVAMNVEGAAVEKRLGYTILPRFHAAWSLGSVAGAGLGAGAAHFGVPVGVHLPVLSVLILAGTLLGARAFLAATAETAGAGEPAARRQALLAAWREPRTLLIGLLVLVMAFTEGSANDWLAVAFVDGYGVDEAVGAAVFGVFVVGMTIGRTVGTVAIDRWGRVPVLFTTIAMASAGAALAVLAGNGPLAVVGVALWGLGASLGFPVGMSAVADDEDKAPARVSVVAVIGYTAFLAGPPLLGFLGDHFGVLSALGVVPLLLLPTLALVPVLRERPAAPDAPAGAPGVKVG
;
A
#
# COMPACT_ATOMS: atom_id res chain seq x y z
N MET A 1 7.25 0.70 53.21
CA MET A 1 6.74 -0.53 52.59
C MET A 1 5.23 -0.41 52.47
N SER A 2 4.71 0.07 51.35
CA SER A 2 3.30 0.03 51.04
C SER A 2 3.18 -0.63 49.66
N ARG A 3 2.66 -1.87 49.65
CA ARG A 3 2.35 -2.62 48.42
C ARG A 3 1.07 -2.03 47.85
N THR A 4 1.17 -1.32 46.74
CA THR A 4 0.00 -1.06 45.88
C THR A 4 -0.44 -2.38 45.27
N ILE A 5 -1.60 -2.82 45.71
CA ILE A 5 -2.31 -4.01 45.20
C ILE A 5 -2.80 -3.62 43.79
N ASP A 6 -2.25 -4.24 42.76
CA ASP A 6 -2.78 -4.14 41.41
C ASP A 6 -4.25 -4.62 41.41
N ALA A 7 -5.14 -3.71 41.07
CA ALA A 7 -6.53 -4.04 40.86
C ALA A 7 -6.65 -4.99 39.67
N PRO A 8 -7.43 -6.08 39.73
CA PRO A 8 -7.59 -7.00 38.62
C PRO A 8 -8.18 -6.25 37.43
N ALA A 9 -7.55 -6.45 36.27
CA ALA A 9 -8.01 -5.88 34.98
C ALA A 9 -9.48 -6.25 34.76
N GLY A 10 -10.40 -5.33 35.09
CA GLY A 10 -11.82 -5.50 34.92
C GLY A 10 -12.14 -5.82 33.49
N LYS A 11 -12.95 -6.85 33.22
CA LYS A 11 -13.45 -7.19 31.88
C LYS A 11 -14.07 -5.94 31.28
N ARG A 12 -13.50 -5.43 30.19
CA ARG A 12 -14.06 -4.29 29.46
C ARG A 12 -15.52 -4.59 29.10
N PRO A 13 -16.45 -3.63 29.24
CA PRO A 13 -17.83 -3.83 28.82
C PRO A 13 -17.87 -4.22 27.34
N PRO A 14 -18.80 -5.10 26.93
CA PRO A 14 -18.92 -5.51 25.54
C PRO A 14 -19.17 -4.29 24.65
N ALA A 15 -18.41 -4.21 23.54
CA ALA A 15 -18.56 -3.11 22.59
C ALA A 15 -19.98 -3.06 22.02
N PRO A 16 -20.56 -1.86 21.80
CA PRO A 16 -21.90 -1.71 21.22
C PRO A 16 -22.01 -2.46 19.89
N ARG A 17 -23.16 -3.11 19.63
CA ARG A 17 -23.38 -3.88 18.39
C ARG A 17 -23.07 -3.07 17.13
N ALA A 18 -23.41 -1.78 17.11
CA ALA A 18 -23.11 -0.89 15.98
C ALA A 18 -21.61 -0.79 15.68
N VAL A 19 -20.74 -0.75 16.71
CA VAL A 19 -19.28 -0.69 16.54
C VAL A 19 -18.72 -2.01 16.00
N LEU A 20 -19.26 -3.14 16.45
CA LEU A 20 -18.87 -4.47 15.93
C LEU A 20 -19.31 -4.66 14.48
N THR A 21 -20.49 -4.15 14.10
CA THR A 21 -20.99 -4.17 12.73
C THR A 21 -20.12 -3.28 11.83
N ALA A 22 -19.78 -2.07 12.28
CA ALA A 22 -18.87 -1.17 11.58
C ALA A 22 -17.48 -1.78 11.39
N ARG A 23 -16.91 -2.42 12.42
CA ARG A 23 -15.66 -3.15 12.34
C ARG A 23 -15.66 -4.18 11.20
N ASN A 24 -16.72 -4.98 11.12
CA ASN A 24 -16.83 -6.00 10.07
C ASN A 24 -17.00 -5.35 8.68
N GLY A 25 -17.79 -4.27 8.58
CA GLY A 25 -17.94 -3.49 7.35
C GLY A 25 -16.62 -2.91 6.84
N VAL A 26 -15.81 -2.33 7.74
CA VAL A 26 -14.47 -1.83 7.41
C VAL A 26 -13.58 -2.96 6.91
N ALA A 27 -13.55 -4.11 7.59
CA ALA A 27 -12.74 -5.25 7.16
C ALA A 27 -13.12 -5.75 5.76
N VAL A 28 -14.43 -5.79 5.43
CA VAL A 28 -14.93 -6.15 4.09
C VAL A 28 -14.46 -5.13 3.04
N VAL A 29 -14.54 -3.82 3.32
CA VAL A 29 -14.08 -2.78 2.39
C VAL A 29 -12.59 -2.88 2.12
N PHE A 30 -11.77 -3.08 3.16
CA PHE A 30 -10.33 -3.33 3.00
C PHE A 30 -10.05 -4.56 2.15
N ALA A 31 -10.70 -5.69 2.42
CA ALA A 31 -10.50 -6.92 1.66
C ALA A 31 -10.89 -6.76 0.19
N LEU A 32 -12.04 -6.12 -0.11
CA LEU A 32 -12.50 -5.94 -1.48
C LEU A 32 -11.67 -4.91 -2.25
N ASN A 33 -11.11 -3.90 -1.58
CA ASN A 33 -10.17 -2.98 -2.22
C ASN A 33 -8.85 -3.71 -2.58
N GLY A 34 -8.31 -4.53 -1.68
CA GLY A 34 -7.14 -5.37 -1.99
C GLY A 34 -7.40 -6.35 -3.12
N LEU A 35 -8.57 -6.98 -3.14
CA LEU A 35 -9.01 -7.87 -4.23
C LEU A 35 -9.06 -7.13 -5.57
N ALA A 36 -9.62 -5.92 -5.62
CA ALA A 36 -9.68 -5.10 -6.83
C ALA A 36 -8.29 -4.81 -7.41
N VAL A 37 -7.38 -4.36 -6.53
CA VAL A 37 -6.00 -3.99 -6.91
C VAL A 37 -5.24 -5.19 -7.47
N ALA A 38 -5.24 -6.32 -6.75
CA ALA A 38 -4.49 -7.50 -7.17
C ALA A 38 -5.11 -8.20 -8.40
N SER A 39 -6.44 -8.09 -8.59
CA SER A 39 -7.10 -8.61 -9.80
C SER A 39 -6.65 -7.90 -11.07
N TRP A 40 -6.40 -6.60 -11.01
CA TRP A 40 -5.82 -5.87 -12.14
C TRP A 40 -4.37 -6.33 -12.38
N PHE A 41 -3.50 -6.28 -11.38
CA PHE A 41 -2.08 -6.57 -11.54
C PHE A 41 -1.81 -8.00 -12.02
N SER A 42 -2.62 -8.97 -11.59
CA SER A 42 -2.52 -10.36 -12.07
C SER A 42 -2.90 -10.54 -13.54
N ARG A 43 -3.61 -9.58 -14.16
CA ARG A 43 -4.09 -9.63 -15.54
C ARG A 43 -3.38 -8.63 -16.48
N VAL A 44 -2.30 -7.99 -16.00
CA VAL A 44 -1.50 -7.08 -16.82
C VAL A 44 -0.92 -7.77 -18.07
N PRO A 45 -0.38 -9.02 -18.01
CA PRO A 45 0.09 -9.72 -19.21
C PRO A 45 -1.00 -9.89 -20.26
N ALA A 46 -2.22 -10.30 -19.85
CA ALA A 46 -3.36 -10.45 -20.78
C ALA A 46 -3.78 -9.12 -21.41
N ALA A 47 -3.71 -8.01 -20.66
CA ALA A 47 -4.01 -6.69 -21.20
C ALA A 47 -2.91 -6.23 -22.17
N GLN A 48 -1.64 -6.53 -21.89
CA GLN A 48 -0.52 -6.27 -22.77
C GLN A 48 -0.65 -7.01 -24.10
N GLU A 49 -0.92 -8.31 -24.04
CA GLU A 49 -1.11 -9.16 -25.23
C GLU A 49 -2.33 -8.71 -26.06
N ALA A 50 -3.48 -8.47 -25.41
CA ALA A 50 -4.72 -8.03 -26.09
C ALA A 50 -4.57 -6.68 -26.82
N LEU A 51 -3.65 -5.82 -26.37
CA LEU A 51 -3.40 -4.49 -26.93
C LEU A 51 -2.14 -4.41 -27.79
N ASP A 52 -1.41 -5.52 -27.95
CA ASP A 52 -0.11 -5.59 -28.65
C ASP A 52 0.86 -4.47 -28.19
N LEU A 53 1.07 -4.37 -26.88
CA LEU A 53 1.87 -3.32 -26.29
C LEU A 53 3.32 -3.78 -26.06
N ASN A 54 4.26 -2.95 -26.50
CA ASN A 54 5.63 -3.05 -26.02
C ASN A 54 5.73 -2.56 -24.54
N PRO A 55 6.80 -2.93 -23.81
CA PRO A 55 6.96 -2.57 -22.41
C PRO A 55 6.88 -1.07 -22.13
N GLY A 56 7.43 -0.20 -23.01
CA GLY A 56 7.38 1.26 -22.83
C GLY A 56 5.96 1.80 -22.87
N ARG A 57 5.13 1.35 -23.83
CA ARG A 57 3.71 1.73 -23.91
C ARG A 57 2.90 1.16 -22.75
N LEU A 58 3.20 -0.06 -22.31
CA LEU A 58 2.60 -0.65 -21.13
C LEU A 58 2.92 0.19 -19.88
N GLY A 59 4.19 0.60 -19.70
CA GLY A 59 4.58 1.45 -18.57
C GLY A 59 3.84 2.80 -18.53
N LEU A 60 3.61 3.43 -19.71
CA LEU A 60 2.78 4.63 -19.80
C LEU A 60 1.31 4.35 -19.49
N LEU A 61 0.80 3.17 -19.84
CA LEU A 61 -0.56 2.77 -19.51
C LEU A 61 -0.73 2.55 -18.00
N LEU A 62 0.19 1.85 -17.36
CA LEU A 62 0.20 1.61 -15.92
C LEU A 62 0.34 2.92 -15.11
N LEU A 63 1.08 3.91 -15.65
CA LEU A 63 1.15 5.24 -15.08
C LEU A 63 -0.23 5.89 -14.90
N CYS A 64 -1.23 5.59 -15.75
CA CYS A 64 -2.58 6.16 -15.61
C CYS A 64 -3.22 5.79 -14.27
N ALA A 65 -3.05 4.55 -13.79
CA ALA A 65 -3.56 4.11 -12.49
C ALA A 65 -2.86 4.85 -11.35
N SER A 66 -1.53 4.92 -11.38
CA SER A 66 -0.73 5.59 -10.36
C SER A 66 -1.00 7.09 -10.31
N ALA A 67 -1.12 7.74 -11.47
CA ALA A 67 -1.48 9.15 -11.57
C ALA A 67 -2.89 9.42 -11.01
N GLY A 68 -3.86 8.55 -11.35
CA GLY A 68 -5.20 8.63 -10.79
C GLY A 68 -5.19 8.58 -9.26
N SER A 69 -4.51 7.60 -8.67
CA SER A 69 -4.39 7.45 -7.22
C SER A 69 -3.71 8.66 -6.56
N LEU A 70 -2.64 9.15 -7.16
CA LEU A 70 -1.91 10.31 -6.64
C LEU A 70 -2.75 11.60 -6.69
N LEU A 71 -3.54 11.80 -7.75
CA LEU A 71 -4.48 12.93 -7.88
C LEU A 71 -5.65 12.85 -6.88
N ALA A 72 -6.03 11.64 -6.46
CA ALA A 72 -7.06 11.46 -5.45
C ALA A 72 -6.62 11.95 -4.07
N MET A 73 -5.37 11.73 -3.66
CA MET A 73 -4.89 11.96 -2.30
C MET A 73 -5.11 13.39 -1.76
N PRO A 74 -4.79 14.49 -2.49
CA PRO A 74 -5.04 15.84 -2.00
C PRO A 74 -6.53 16.13 -1.80
N THR A 75 -7.40 15.48 -2.57
CA THR A 75 -8.85 15.70 -2.56
C THR A 75 -9.57 14.78 -1.58
N ALA A 76 -9.03 13.60 -1.31
CA ALA A 76 -9.67 12.55 -0.51
C ALA A 76 -10.04 13.01 0.89
N GLY A 77 -9.17 13.76 1.56
CA GLY A 77 -9.46 14.33 2.88
C GLY A 77 -10.65 15.28 2.86
N LEU A 78 -10.71 16.18 1.86
CA LEU A 78 -11.82 17.15 1.71
C LEU A 78 -13.12 16.45 1.36
N VAL A 79 -13.06 15.48 0.46
CA VAL A 79 -14.25 14.68 0.05
C VAL A 79 -14.79 13.91 1.25
N THR A 80 -13.90 13.24 2.02
CA THR A 80 -14.28 12.48 3.22
C THR A 80 -14.85 13.39 4.32
N GLN A 81 -14.31 14.60 4.50
CA GLN A 81 -14.87 15.57 5.45
C GLN A 81 -16.27 16.04 5.03
N ARG A 82 -16.53 16.27 3.73
CA ARG A 82 -17.82 16.77 3.24
C ARG A 82 -18.89 15.71 3.14
N LEU A 83 -18.56 14.53 2.65
CA LEU A 83 -19.52 13.44 2.38
C LEU A 83 -19.63 12.44 3.52
N GLY A 84 -18.64 12.39 4.40
CA GLY A 84 -18.41 11.32 5.39
C GLY A 84 -17.78 10.08 4.77
N PRO A 85 -17.14 9.20 5.60
CA PRO A 85 -16.41 8.01 5.13
C PRO A 85 -17.28 7.07 4.30
N ALA A 86 -18.50 6.77 4.75
CA ALA A 86 -19.40 5.82 4.07
C ALA A 86 -19.75 6.23 2.64
N ARG A 87 -20.11 7.51 2.42
CA ARG A 87 -20.45 8.01 1.08
C ARG A 87 -19.20 8.13 0.20
N THR A 88 -18.07 8.51 0.79
CA THR A 88 -16.80 8.56 0.05
C THR A 88 -16.43 7.19 -0.46
N VAL A 89 -16.51 6.14 0.37
CA VAL A 89 -16.29 4.74 -0.03
C VAL A 89 -17.30 4.32 -1.12
N ALA A 90 -18.57 4.72 -1.02
CA ALA A 90 -19.57 4.40 -2.04
C ALA A 90 -19.24 5.04 -3.40
N VAL A 91 -18.83 6.31 -3.43
CA VAL A 91 -18.37 6.99 -4.66
C VAL A 91 -17.08 6.32 -5.19
N SER A 92 -16.14 6.02 -4.31
CA SER A 92 -14.88 5.39 -4.65
C SER A 92 -15.08 4.04 -5.33
N VAL A 93 -15.93 3.17 -4.78
CA VAL A 93 -16.14 1.84 -5.34
C VAL A 93 -16.87 1.88 -6.69
N VAL A 94 -17.72 2.89 -6.93
CA VAL A 94 -18.31 3.12 -8.27
C VAL A 94 -17.19 3.44 -9.27
N LEU A 95 -16.26 4.34 -8.92
CA LEU A 95 -15.13 4.67 -9.78
C LEU A 95 -14.20 3.49 -10.02
N VAL A 96 -13.87 2.72 -8.97
CA VAL A 96 -13.08 1.48 -9.05
C VAL A 96 -13.74 0.48 -10.00
N SER A 97 -15.02 0.20 -9.79
CA SER A 97 -15.75 -0.80 -10.57
C SER A 97 -15.96 -0.39 -12.03
N LEU A 98 -16.31 0.88 -12.27
CA LEU A 98 -16.40 1.42 -13.63
C LEU A 98 -15.03 1.43 -14.31
N GLY A 99 -13.98 1.83 -13.58
CA GLY A 99 -12.61 1.86 -14.09
C GLY A 99 -12.12 0.47 -14.54
N LEU A 100 -12.27 -0.54 -13.69
CA LEU A 100 -11.92 -1.93 -14.04
C LEU A 100 -12.77 -2.48 -15.18
N THR A 101 -14.08 -2.18 -15.19
CA THR A 101 -14.98 -2.59 -16.26
C THR A 101 -14.58 -1.97 -17.60
N VAL A 102 -14.35 -0.66 -17.62
CA VAL A 102 -13.92 0.06 -18.83
C VAL A 102 -12.56 -0.45 -19.30
N ALA A 103 -11.59 -0.64 -18.38
CA ALA A 103 -10.28 -1.18 -18.74
C ALA A 103 -10.39 -2.58 -19.36
N GLY A 104 -11.15 -3.48 -18.73
CA GLY A 104 -11.33 -4.86 -19.22
C GLY A 104 -12.02 -4.93 -20.58
N LEU A 105 -13.13 -4.22 -20.76
CA LEU A 105 -13.88 -4.18 -22.01
C LEU A 105 -13.09 -3.50 -23.13
N SER A 106 -12.39 -2.40 -22.82
CA SER A 106 -11.57 -1.69 -23.80
C SER A 106 -10.39 -2.52 -24.28
N ALA A 107 -9.76 -3.31 -23.40
CA ALA A 107 -8.69 -4.22 -23.79
C ALA A 107 -9.21 -5.36 -24.69
N SER A 108 -10.32 -6.04 -24.30
CA SER A 108 -10.74 -7.26 -24.96
C SER A 108 -11.64 -7.06 -26.19
N LEU A 109 -12.49 -6.02 -26.20
CA LEU A 109 -13.48 -5.81 -27.27
C LEU A 109 -13.09 -4.70 -28.23
N ALA A 110 -12.49 -3.63 -27.73
CA ALA A 110 -12.20 -2.44 -28.53
C ALA A 110 -10.74 -2.33 -28.98
N GLY A 111 -9.81 -3.09 -28.38
CA GLY A 111 -8.37 -2.93 -28.62
C GLY A 111 -7.88 -1.50 -28.35
N SER A 112 -8.54 -0.79 -27.40
CA SER A 112 -8.35 0.62 -27.20
C SER A 112 -7.44 0.93 -26.00
N VAL A 113 -6.18 1.28 -26.26
CA VAL A 113 -5.23 1.75 -25.26
C VAL A 113 -5.75 2.96 -24.50
N VAL A 114 -6.40 3.90 -25.21
CA VAL A 114 -6.98 5.11 -24.60
C VAL A 114 -8.12 4.76 -23.65
N GLY A 115 -9.00 3.83 -24.02
CA GLY A 115 -10.07 3.36 -23.16
C GLY A 115 -9.53 2.68 -21.89
N VAL A 116 -8.51 1.84 -22.03
CA VAL A 116 -7.85 1.23 -20.86
C VAL A 116 -7.21 2.30 -19.98
N GLY A 117 -6.51 3.29 -20.55
CA GLY A 117 -5.90 4.39 -19.80
C GLY A 117 -6.92 5.19 -18.97
N PHE A 118 -8.05 5.56 -19.55
CA PHE A 118 -9.15 6.22 -18.81
C PHE A 118 -9.73 5.32 -17.72
N GLY A 119 -9.93 4.02 -18.01
CA GLY A 119 -10.38 3.04 -17.04
C GLY A 119 -9.43 2.96 -15.84
N LEU A 120 -8.12 2.86 -16.11
CA LEU A 120 -7.08 2.79 -15.08
C LEU A 120 -6.95 4.09 -14.27
N ALA A 121 -7.10 5.25 -14.91
CA ALA A 121 -7.10 6.53 -14.19
C ALA A 121 -8.28 6.63 -13.22
N ALA A 122 -9.49 6.21 -13.66
CA ALA A 122 -10.67 6.17 -12.81
C ALA A 122 -10.53 5.13 -11.68
N PHE A 123 -10.00 3.94 -11.98
CA PHE A 123 -9.68 2.89 -11.01
C PHE A 123 -8.70 3.41 -9.95
N GLY A 124 -7.59 4.00 -10.36
CA GLY A 124 -6.58 4.54 -9.44
C GLY A 124 -7.13 5.66 -8.58
N PHE A 125 -7.87 6.61 -9.18
CA PHE A 125 -8.50 7.70 -8.44
C PHE A 125 -9.51 7.19 -7.40
N GLY A 126 -10.36 6.23 -7.79
CA GLY A 126 -11.29 5.57 -6.89
C GLY A 126 -10.58 4.84 -5.75
N SER A 127 -9.52 4.08 -6.05
CA SER A 127 -8.73 3.36 -5.05
C SER A 127 -8.07 4.32 -4.05
N GLY A 128 -7.49 5.44 -4.51
CA GLY A 128 -6.90 6.45 -3.64
C GLY A 128 -7.92 7.14 -2.71
N LEU A 129 -9.13 7.44 -3.22
CA LEU A 129 -10.22 7.96 -2.39
C LEU A 129 -10.67 6.93 -1.35
N CYS A 130 -10.81 5.66 -1.75
CA CYS A 130 -11.22 4.56 -0.89
C CYS A 130 -10.22 4.38 0.25
N ASP A 131 -8.92 4.39 -0.06
CA ASP A 131 -7.86 4.18 0.91
C ASP A 131 -7.94 5.19 2.05
N VAL A 132 -8.06 6.48 1.75
CA VAL A 132 -8.21 7.52 2.78
C VAL A 132 -9.49 7.32 3.59
N ALA A 133 -10.63 7.11 2.94
CA ALA A 133 -11.92 7.04 3.62
C ALA A 133 -12.06 5.80 4.52
N MET A 134 -11.58 4.61 4.07
CA MET A 134 -11.65 3.40 4.87
C MET A 134 -10.69 3.45 6.07
N ASN A 135 -9.53 4.13 5.95
CA ASN A 135 -8.62 4.34 7.06
C ASN A 135 -9.17 5.32 8.09
N VAL A 136 -9.86 6.39 7.68
CA VAL A 136 -10.56 7.32 8.59
C VAL A 136 -11.63 6.58 9.39
N GLU A 137 -12.46 5.76 8.75
CA GLU A 137 -13.47 4.95 9.44
C GLU A 137 -12.83 3.90 10.36
N GLY A 138 -11.76 3.23 9.88
CA GLY A 138 -11.00 2.26 10.67
C GLY A 138 -10.47 2.85 11.97
N ALA A 139 -9.91 4.05 11.93
CA ALA A 139 -9.42 4.78 13.09
C ALA A 139 -10.57 5.17 14.05
N ALA A 140 -11.73 5.58 13.53
CA ALA A 140 -12.91 5.88 14.33
C ALA A 140 -13.45 4.65 15.05
N VAL A 141 -13.46 3.50 14.38
CA VAL A 141 -13.84 2.20 14.98
C VAL A 141 -12.85 1.79 16.06
N GLU A 142 -11.52 1.92 15.80
CA GLU A 142 -10.47 1.62 16.77
C GLU A 142 -10.61 2.45 18.04
N LYS A 143 -10.82 3.76 17.92
CA LYS A 143 -11.05 4.68 19.04
C LYS A 143 -12.23 4.25 19.89
N ARG A 144 -13.34 3.81 19.27
CA ARG A 144 -14.55 3.35 19.99
C ARG A 144 -14.41 1.97 20.62
N LEU A 145 -13.57 1.10 20.04
CA LEU A 145 -13.25 -0.22 20.61
C LEU A 145 -12.27 -0.11 21.79
N GLY A 146 -11.44 0.94 21.84
CA GLY A 146 -10.44 1.17 22.88
C GLY A 146 -9.27 0.18 22.85
N TYR A 147 -9.04 -0.49 21.70
CA TYR A 147 -7.85 -1.33 21.45
C TYR A 147 -7.47 -1.29 19.97
N THR A 148 -6.20 -1.49 19.69
CA THR A 148 -5.63 -1.44 18.33
C THR A 148 -6.21 -2.53 17.43
N ILE A 149 -6.83 -2.13 16.30
CA ILE A 149 -7.41 -3.04 15.31
C ILE A 149 -7.03 -2.69 13.87
N LEU A 150 -6.53 -1.49 13.62
CA LEU A 150 -6.15 -1.02 12.28
C LEU A 150 -5.24 -2.00 11.53
N PRO A 151 -4.22 -2.63 12.16
CA PRO A 151 -3.40 -3.65 11.51
C PRO A 151 -4.20 -4.86 10.99
N ARG A 152 -5.31 -5.22 11.65
CA ARG A 152 -6.18 -6.32 11.20
C ARG A 152 -6.97 -5.95 9.94
N PHE A 153 -7.30 -4.68 9.75
CA PHE A 153 -7.92 -4.21 8.51
C PHE A 153 -6.93 -4.27 7.35
N HIS A 154 -5.65 -3.89 7.56
CA HIS A 154 -4.61 -4.08 6.56
C HIS A 154 -4.31 -5.55 6.27
N ALA A 155 -4.44 -6.44 7.26
CA ALA A 155 -4.37 -7.88 7.02
C ALA A 155 -5.55 -8.37 6.16
N ALA A 156 -6.77 -7.83 6.35
CA ALA A 156 -7.90 -8.13 5.49
C ALA A 156 -7.66 -7.66 4.04
N TRP A 157 -7.05 -6.47 3.86
CA TRP A 157 -6.61 -5.99 2.55
C TRP A 157 -5.62 -6.96 1.89
N SER A 158 -4.61 -7.42 2.63
CA SER A 158 -3.64 -8.40 2.13
C SER A 158 -4.27 -9.73 1.74
N LEU A 159 -5.23 -10.23 2.56
CA LEU A 159 -5.98 -11.45 2.22
C LEU A 159 -6.84 -11.27 0.97
N GLY A 160 -7.46 -10.08 0.81
CA GLY A 160 -8.17 -9.71 -0.40
C GLY A 160 -7.26 -9.70 -1.63
N SER A 161 -6.03 -9.17 -1.48
CA SER A 161 -5.04 -9.13 -2.56
C SER A 161 -4.59 -10.55 -2.95
N VAL A 162 -4.36 -11.44 -1.98
CA VAL A 162 -4.07 -12.86 -2.26
C VAL A 162 -5.23 -13.51 -3.03
N ALA A 163 -6.48 -13.27 -2.61
CA ALA A 163 -7.66 -13.79 -3.29
C ALA A 163 -7.78 -13.23 -4.72
N GLY A 164 -7.53 -11.92 -4.92
CA GLY A 164 -7.56 -11.27 -6.23
C GLY A 164 -6.51 -11.85 -7.19
N ALA A 165 -5.28 -12.03 -6.72
CA ALA A 165 -4.22 -12.67 -7.51
C ALA A 165 -4.57 -14.11 -7.86
N GLY A 166 -5.11 -14.89 -6.90
CA GLY A 166 -5.56 -16.27 -7.15
C GLY A 166 -6.71 -16.36 -8.14
N LEU A 167 -7.70 -15.47 -8.05
CA LEU A 167 -8.80 -15.39 -9.02
C LEU A 167 -8.30 -14.99 -10.40
N GLY A 168 -7.32 -14.08 -10.49
CA GLY A 168 -6.69 -13.70 -11.74
C GLY A 168 -5.92 -14.86 -12.40
N ALA A 169 -5.12 -15.58 -11.61
CA ALA A 169 -4.42 -16.78 -12.08
C ALA A 169 -5.40 -17.88 -12.54
N GLY A 170 -6.48 -18.11 -11.77
CA GLY A 170 -7.55 -19.04 -12.15
C GLY A 170 -8.24 -18.62 -13.45
N ALA A 171 -8.60 -17.34 -13.58
CA ALA A 171 -9.20 -16.83 -14.80
C ALA A 171 -8.28 -16.98 -16.01
N ALA A 172 -6.98 -16.73 -15.86
CA ALA A 172 -5.99 -16.97 -16.90
C ALA A 172 -5.90 -18.44 -17.27
N HIS A 173 -5.81 -19.34 -16.26
CA HIS A 173 -5.73 -20.78 -16.48
C HIS A 173 -6.92 -21.32 -17.29
N PHE A 174 -8.12 -20.82 -17.02
CA PHE A 174 -9.33 -21.24 -17.75
C PHE A 174 -9.58 -20.44 -19.03
N GLY A 175 -8.65 -19.61 -19.47
CA GLY A 175 -8.77 -18.81 -20.68
C GLY A 175 -9.89 -17.74 -20.61
N VAL A 176 -10.28 -17.29 -19.42
CA VAL A 176 -11.30 -16.26 -19.26
C VAL A 176 -10.75 -14.90 -19.69
N PRO A 177 -11.33 -14.24 -20.72
CA PRO A 177 -10.85 -12.95 -21.20
C PRO A 177 -10.89 -11.86 -20.10
N VAL A 178 -9.98 -10.90 -20.16
CA VAL A 178 -9.92 -9.76 -19.22
C VAL A 178 -11.25 -8.99 -19.22
N GLY A 179 -11.86 -8.86 -20.41
CA GLY A 179 -13.18 -8.20 -20.59
C GLY A 179 -14.37 -8.93 -19.98
N VAL A 180 -14.19 -10.17 -19.50
CA VAL A 180 -15.21 -10.89 -18.70
C VAL A 180 -14.82 -10.90 -17.24
N HIS A 181 -13.56 -11.23 -16.92
CA HIS A 181 -13.06 -11.34 -15.55
C HIS A 181 -13.23 -10.06 -14.76
N LEU A 182 -12.72 -8.93 -15.26
CA LEU A 182 -12.75 -7.66 -14.52
C LEU A 182 -14.18 -7.11 -14.34
N PRO A 183 -15.08 -7.08 -15.33
CA PRO A 183 -16.47 -6.65 -15.11
C PRO A 183 -17.22 -7.52 -14.10
N VAL A 184 -17.07 -8.84 -14.15
CA VAL A 184 -17.73 -9.76 -13.20
C VAL A 184 -17.25 -9.50 -11.78
N LEU A 185 -15.95 -9.36 -11.57
CA LEU A 185 -15.40 -8.99 -10.26
C LEU A 185 -15.84 -7.59 -9.83
N SER A 186 -15.94 -6.63 -10.75
CA SER A 186 -16.39 -5.28 -10.45
C SER A 186 -17.80 -5.25 -9.86
N VAL A 187 -18.70 -6.10 -10.33
CA VAL A 187 -20.06 -6.23 -9.75
C VAL A 187 -19.99 -6.74 -8.31
N LEU A 188 -19.17 -7.76 -8.04
CA LEU A 188 -18.98 -8.34 -6.72
C LEU A 188 -18.35 -7.32 -5.75
N ILE A 189 -17.31 -6.61 -6.22
CA ILE A 189 -16.60 -5.57 -5.47
C ILE A 189 -17.56 -4.42 -5.14
N LEU A 190 -18.33 -3.96 -6.13
CA LEU A 190 -19.31 -2.90 -5.95
C LEU A 190 -20.37 -3.28 -4.90
N ALA A 191 -21.01 -4.43 -5.07
CA ALA A 191 -22.06 -4.89 -4.18
C ALA A 191 -21.54 -5.09 -2.75
N GLY A 192 -20.43 -5.80 -2.60
CA GLY A 192 -19.83 -6.10 -1.29
C GLY A 192 -19.34 -4.86 -0.57
N THR A 193 -18.69 -3.92 -1.29
CA THR A 193 -18.21 -2.66 -0.69
C THR A 193 -19.37 -1.75 -0.28
N LEU A 194 -20.43 -1.64 -1.09
CA LEU A 194 -21.61 -0.87 -0.72
C LEU A 194 -22.33 -1.45 0.50
N LEU A 195 -22.42 -2.77 0.59
CA LEU A 195 -22.96 -3.45 1.79
C LEU A 195 -22.08 -3.21 3.01
N GLY A 196 -20.75 -3.31 2.88
CA GLY A 196 -19.80 -3.00 3.95
C GLY A 196 -19.89 -1.55 4.42
N ALA A 197 -19.96 -0.59 3.48
CA ALA A 197 -20.05 0.84 3.79
C ALA A 197 -21.35 1.22 4.51
N ARG A 198 -22.46 0.50 4.29
CA ARG A 198 -23.72 0.72 5.05
C ARG A 198 -23.57 0.45 6.54
N ALA A 199 -22.58 -0.32 6.94
CA ALA A 199 -22.30 -0.65 8.32
C ALA A 199 -21.41 0.40 9.03
N PHE A 200 -20.88 1.38 8.31
CA PHE A 200 -20.00 2.42 8.86
C PHE A 200 -20.71 3.25 9.93
N LEU A 201 -19.95 3.80 10.84
CA LEU A 201 -20.44 4.64 11.91
C LEU A 201 -21.04 5.93 11.34
N ALA A 202 -22.08 6.45 12.00
CA ALA A 202 -22.58 7.78 11.66
C ALA A 202 -21.44 8.81 11.85
N ALA A 203 -21.25 9.66 10.84
CA ALA A 203 -20.22 10.70 10.86
C ALA A 203 -20.44 11.62 12.07
N THR A 204 -19.56 11.54 13.07
CA THR A 204 -19.42 12.60 14.07
C THR A 204 -18.45 13.62 13.46
N ALA A 205 -18.88 14.87 13.33
CA ALA A 205 -18.05 15.97 12.89
C ALA A 205 -16.98 16.29 13.95
N GLU A 206 -15.95 15.45 14.05
CA GLU A 206 -14.71 15.83 14.74
C GLU A 206 -13.88 16.63 13.72
N THR A 207 -13.96 17.93 13.86
CA THR A 207 -13.07 18.90 13.19
C THR A 207 -11.63 18.51 13.50
N ALA A 208 -10.91 18.01 12.49
CA ALA A 208 -9.45 17.95 12.55
C ALA A 208 -8.97 19.38 12.87
N GLY A 209 -8.23 19.55 13.95
CA GLY A 209 -7.76 20.84 14.43
C GLY A 209 -7.06 21.61 13.30
N ALA A 210 -7.69 22.65 12.84
CA ALA A 210 -7.15 23.59 11.88
C ALA A 210 -6.15 24.48 12.61
N GLY A 211 -4.88 24.04 12.68
CA GLY A 211 -3.78 24.95 13.00
C GLY A 211 -3.70 26.04 11.94
N GLU A 212 -3.18 27.23 12.30
CA GLU A 212 -3.04 28.36 11.37
C GLU A 212 -2.32 27.93 10.08
N PRO A 213 -2.85 28.25 8.89
CA PRO A 213 -2.25 27.84 7.62
C PRO A 213 -0.77 28.25 7.46
N ALA A 214 -0.39 29.38 8.02
CA ALA A 214 1.00 29.87 8.01
C ALA A 214 1.94 28.99 8.83
N ALA A 215 1.55 28.58 10.03
CA ALA A 215 2.33 27.68 10.89
C ALA A 215 2.50 26.30 10.25
N ARG A 216 1.43 25.77 9.63
CA ARG A 216 1.48 24.49 8.88
C ARG A 216 2.44 24.54 7.70
N ARG A 217 2.43 25.64 6.91
CA ARG A 217 3.35 25.83 5.79
C ARG A 217 4.80 25.93 6.28
N GLN A 218 5.05 26.65 7.38
CA GLN A 218 6.39 26.76 7.95
C GLN A 218 6.92 25.42 8.45
N ALA A 219 6.09 24.63 9.15
CA ALA A 219 6.44 23.27 9.59
C ALA A 219 6.78 22.35 8.41
N LEU A 220 6.01 22.43 7.32
CA LEU A 220 6.27 21.65 6.11
C LEU A 220 7.60 22.03 5.45
N LEU A 221 7.89 23.34 5.31
CA LEU A 221 9.15 23.81 4.77
C LEU A 221 10.35 23.42 5.66
N ALA A 222 10.19 23.43 6.98
CA ALA A 222 11.20 22.92 7.91
C ALA A 222 11.46 21.41 7.73
N ALA A 223 10.41 20.61 7.58
CA ALA A 223 10.53 19.17 7.34
C ALA A 223 11.27 18.85 6.02
N TRP A 224 11.05 19.62 4.95
CA TRP A 224 11.81 19.51 3.68
C TRP A 224 13.30 19.85 3.81
N ARG A 225 13.72 20.52 4.87
CA ARG A 225 15.14 20.86 5.13
C ARG A 225 15.80 19.95 6.18
N GLU A 226 15.04 19.03 6.77
CA GLU A 226 15.54 18.12 7.79
C GLU A 226 16.20 16.89 7.15
N PRO A 227 17.54 16.69 7.29
CA PRO A 227 18.26 15.60 6.63
C PRO A 227 17.70 14.21 7.00
N ARG A 228 17.32 13.98 8.26
CA ARG A 228 16.73 12.71 8.70
C ARG A 228 15.43 12.40 7.94
N THR A 229 14.54 13.37 7.81
CA THR A 229 13.27 13.23 7.10
C THR A 229 13.51 12.90 5.62
N LEU A 230 14.48 13.57 4.98
CA LEU A 230 14.81 13.29 3.57
C LEU A 230 15.45 11.92 3.37
N LEU A 231 16.34 11.48 4.27
CA LEU A 231 16.97 10.16 4.19
C LEU A 231 15.96 9.03 4.42
N ILE A 232 15.02 9.20 5.37
CA ILE A 232 13.90 8.27 5.55
C ILE A 232 13.00 8.31 4.29
N GLY A 233 12.73 9.48 3.73
CA GLY A 233 11.99 9.63 2.48
C GLY A 233 12.64 8.88 1.33
N LEU A 234 13.95 8.96 1.19
CA LEU A 234 14.70 8.21 0.17
C LEU A 234 14.60 6.68 0.39
N LEU A 235 14.71 6.21 1.63
CA LEU A 235 14.51 4.80 1.96
C LEU A 235 13.09 4.36 1.58
N VAL A 236 12.07 5.13 1.97
CA VAL A 236 10.66 4.85 1.66
C VAL A 236 10.40 4.86 0.15
N LEU A 237 11.04 5.77 -0.59
CA LEU A 237 10.97 5.82 -2.07
C LEU A 237 11.48 4.51 -2.68
N VAL A 238 12.67 4.03 -2.26
CA VAL A 238 13.22 2.78 -2.79
C VAL A 238 12.36 1.58 -2.42
N MET A 239 11.81 1.55 -1.21
CA MET A 239 10.91 0.46 -0.80
C MET A 239 9.58 0.49 -1.55
N ALA A 240 9.00 1.68 -1.78
CA ALA A 240 7.81 1.85 -2.60
C ALA A 240 8.07 1.47 -4.07
N PHE A 241 9.23 1.84 -4.61
CA PHE A 241 9.65 1.42 -5.95
C PHE A 241 9.79 -0.11 -6.03
N THR A 242 10.36 -0.74 -5.02
CA THR A 242 10.55 -2.19 -4.91
C THR A 242 9.22 -2.95 -4.93
N GLU A 243 8.22 -2.46 -4.17
CA GLU A 243 6.85 -3.02 -4.15
C GLU A 243 6.11 -2.73 -5.47
N GLY A 244 6.16 -1.49 -5.96
CA GLY A 244 5.52 -1.08 -7.20
C GLY A 244 6.06 -1.83 -8.43
N SER A 245 7.38 -2.03 -8.49
CA SER A 245 8.01 -2.81 -9.56
C SER A 245 7.49 -4.24 -9.65
N ALA A 246 7.27 -4.90 -8.50
CA ALA A 246 6.70 -6.23 -8.48
C ALA A 246 5.21 -6.22 -8.87
N ASN A 247 4.42 -5.27 -8.35
CA ASN A 247 3.01 -5.16 -8.67
C ASN A 247 2.79 -4.96 -10.18
N ASP A 248 3.53 -4.05 -10.79
CA ASP A 248 3.34 -3.66 -12.18
C ASP A 248 3.93 -4.65 -13.18
N TRP A 249 5.09 -5.24 -12.86
CA TRP A 249 5.93 -5.89 -13.85
C TRP A 249 6.23 -7.36 -13.61
N LEU A 250 6.00 -7.90 -12.38
CA LEU A 250 6.44 -9.25 -12.05
C LEU A 250 5.76 -10.32 -12.91
N ALA A 251 4.44 -10.22 -13.09
CA ALA A 251 3.70 -11.16 -13.93
C ALA A 251 4.18 -11.10 -15.39
N VAL A 252 4.36 -9.89 -15.94
CA VAL A 252 4.87 -9.65 -17.29
C VAL A 252 6.30 -10.19 -17.43
N ALA A 253 7.17 -9.90 -16.46
CA ALA A 253 8.57 -10.34 -16.49
C ALA A 253 8.72 -11.86 -16.53
N PHE A 254 7.81 -12.59 -15.87
CA PHE A 254 7.83 -14.06 -15.93
C PHE A 254 7.27 -14.60 -17.25
N VAL A 255 6.22 -14.00 -17.79
CA VAL A 255 5.69 -14.38 -19.11
C VAL A 255 6.75 -14.12 -20.19
N ASP A 256 7.27 -12.92 -20.28
CA ASP A 256 8.20 -12.51 -21.36
C ASP A 256 9.61 -13.08 -21.15
N GLY A 257 10.09 -13.13 -19.89
CA GLY A 257 11.49 -13.48 -19.61
C GLY A 257 11.74 -14.98 -19.37
N TYR A 258 10.79 -15.67 -18.76
CA TYR A 258 10.87 -17.14 -18.54
C TYR A 258 10.04 -17.94 -19.52
N GLY A 259 9.24 -17.31 -20.38
CA GLY A 259 8.41 -17.97 -21.38
C GLY A 259 7.28 -18.83 -20.77
N VAL A 260 6.81 -18.45 -19.59
CA VAL A 260 5.69 -19.14 -18.92
C VAL A 260 4.35 -18.60 -19.41
N ASP A 261 3.28 -19.37 -19.24
CA ASP A 261 1.94 -18.88 -19.56
C ASP A 261 1.45 -17.80 -18.60
N GLU A 262 0.39 -17.09 -18.98
CA GLU A 262 -0.20 -16.00 -18.20
C GLU A 262 -0.65 -16.46 -16.80
N ALA A 263 -1.18 -17.69 -16.69
CA ALA A 263 -1.65 -18.23 -15.42
C ALA A 263 -0.49 -18.41 -14.43
N VAL A 264 0.66 -18.89 -14.92
CA VAL A 264 1.88 -19.02 -14.10
C VAL A 264 2.42 -17.65 -13.74
N GLY A 265 2.46 -16.67 -14.66
CA GLY A 265 2.86 -15.29 -14.37
C GLY A 265 2.00 -14.66 -13.27
N ALA A 266 0.68 -14.79 -13.36
CA ALA A 266 -0.26 -14.34 -12.35
C ALA A 266 -0.09 -15.07 -10.99
N ALA A 267 0.19 -16.38 -11.01
CA ALA A 267 0.46 -17.16 -9.80
C ALA A 267 1.77 -16.72 -9.12
N VAL A 268 2.81 -16.41 -9.89
CA VAL A 268 4.08 -15.87 -9.37
C VAL A 268 3.89 -14.49 -8.71
N PHE A 269 3.08 -13.62 -9.31
CA PHE A 269 2.66 -12.40 -8.63
C PHE A 269 1.93 -12.71 -7.31
N GLY A 270 1.06 -13.72 -7.30
CA GLY A 270 0.42 -14.22 -6.08
C GLY A 270 1.42 -14.67 -5.00
N VAL A 271 2.51 -15.34 -5.37
CA VAL A 271 3.60 -15.72 -4.43
C VAL A 271 4.23 -14.47 -3.79
N PHE A 272 4.48 -13.41 -4.57
CA PHE A 272 4.97 -12.13 -4.04
C PHE A 272 4.00 -11.54 -3.01
N VAL A 273 2.70 -11.48 -3.33
CA VAL A 273 1.66 -10.94 -2.45
C VAL A 273 1.53 -11.75 -1.15
N VAL A 274 1.60 -13.08 -1.24
CA VAL A 274 1.64 -13.98 -0.07
C VAL A 274 2.87 -13.70 0.79
N GLY A 275 4.05 -13.58 0.18
CA GLY A 275 5.29 -13.22 0.85
C GLY A 275 5.16 -11.90 1.61
N MET A 276 4.63 -10.87 0.96
CA MET A 276 4.34 -9.56 1.57
C MET A 276 3.39 -9.69 2.77
N THR A 277 2.33 -10.46 2.64
CA THR A 277 1.33 -10.67 3.70
C THR A 277 1.95 -11.35 4.92
N ILE A 278 2.74 -12.39 4.70
CA ILE A 278 3.47 -13.10 5.77
C ILE A 278 4.47 -12.14 6.44
N GLY A 279 5.25 -11.41 5.64
CA GLY A 279 6.24 -10.47 6.14
C GLY A 279 5.64 -9.34 6.98
N ARG A 280 4.51 -8.76 6.57
CA ARG A 280 3.76 -7.76 7.35
C ARG A 280 3.21 -8.32 8.67
N THR A 281 2.78 -9.59 8.67
CA THR A 281 2.21 -10.23 9.85
C THR A 281 3.29 -10.63 10.87
N VAL A 282 4.35 -11.31 10.41
CA VAL A 282 5.44 -11.80 11.27
C VAL A 282 6.39 -10.66 11.64
N GLY A 283 6.56 -9.69 10.75
CA GLY A 283 7.52 -8.61 10.92
C GLY A 283 7.23 -7.69 12.09
N THR A 284 5.97 -7.48 12.47
CA THR A 284 5.61 -6.71 13.67
C THR A 284 6.18 -7.37 14.92
N VAL A 285 6.03 -8.69 15.07
CA VAL A 285 6.58 -9.46 16.20
C VAL A 285 8.11 -9.41 16.19
N ALA A 286 8.72 -9.45 15.00
CA ALA A 286 10.17 -9.35 14.87
C ALA A 286 10.67 -7.96 15.31
N ILE A 287 9.97 -6.89 14.94
CA ILE A 287 10.31 -5.52 15.34
C ILE A 287 10.20 -5.34 16.85
N ASP A 288 9.13 -5.85 17.47
CA ASP A 288 8.93 -5.77 18.91
C ASP A 288 10.04 -6.50 19.68
N ARG A 289 10.59 -7.59 19.11
CA ARG A 289 11.62 -8.41 19.77
C ARG A 289 13.04 -7.90 19.52
N TRP A 290 13.36 -7.43 18.31
CA TRP A 290 14.73 -7.12 17.88
C TRP A 290 14.95 -5.66 17.50
N GLY A 291 13.89 -4.85 17.50
CA GLY A 291 13.92 -3.44 17.09
C GLY A 291 13.90 -3.23 15.58
N ARG A 292 13.65 -1.99 15.16
CA ARG A 292 13.45 -1.60 13.75
C ARG A 292 14.69 -1.83 12.89
N VAL A 293 15.89 -1.45 13.37
CA VAL A 293 17.12 -1.42 12.56
C VAL A 293 17.57 -2.81 12.12
N PRO A 294 17.76 -3.82 13.01
CA PRO A 294 18.20 -5.14 12.56
C PRO A 294 17.14 -5.85 11.71
N VAL A 295 15.85 -5.66 12.00
CA VAL A 295 14.78 -6.26 11.21
C VAL A 295 14.75 -5.67 9.81
N LEU A 296 14.82 -4.34 9.66
CA LEU A 296 14.83 -3.73 8.32
C LEU A 296 16.10 -4.02 7.55
N PHE A 297 17.25 -4.09 8.21
CA PHE A 297 18.47 -4.50 7.54
C PHE A 297 18.33 -5.89 6.94
N THR A 298 17.81 -6.85 7.72
CA THR A 298 17.59 -8.23 7.27
C THR A 298 16.55 -8.31 6.15
N THR A 299 15.43 -7.60 6.28
CA THR A 299 14.36 -7.65 5.27
C THR A 299 14.76 -6.96 3.98
N ILE A 300 15.45 -5.83 4.00
CA ILE A 300 15.97 -5.16 2.79
C ILE A 300 17.04 -6.03 2.11
N ALA A 301 17.96 -6.65 2.87
CA ALA A 301 18.95 -7.58 2.32
C ALA A 301 18.26 -8.79 1.68
N MET A 302 17.23 -9.34 2.33
CA MET A 302 16.42 -10.45 1.81
C MET A 302 15.67 -10.06 0.54
N ALA A 303 15.06 -8.85 0.49
CA ALA A 303 14.41 -8.34 -0.72
C ALA A 303 15.41 -8.19 -1.88
N SER A 304 16.61 -7.65 -1.59
CA SER A 304 17.66 -7.48 -2.59
C SER A 304 18.13 -8.84 -3.14
N ALA A 305 18.44 -9.79 -2.25
CA ALA A 305 18.85 -11.13 -2.65
C ALA A 305 17.73 -11.87 -3.42
N GLY A 306 16.47 -11.73 -2.95
CA GLY A 306 15.30 -12.32 -3.60
C GLY A 306 15.05 -11.75 -4.99
N ALA A 307 15.09 -10.43 -5.16
CA ALA A 307 14.93 -9.77 -6.45
C ALA A 307 16.09 -10.13 -7.40
N ALA A 308 17.33 -10.17 -6.92
CA ALA A 308 18.47 -10.62 -7.71
C ALA A 308 18.32 -12.07 -8.14
N LEU A 309 17.89 -12.95 -7.24
CA LEU A 309 17.62 -14.36 -7.56
C LEU A 309 16.48 -14.49 -8.58
N ALA A 310 15.39 -13.73 -8.44
CA ALA A 310 14.29 -13.76 -9.39
C ALA A 310 14.71 -13.40 -10.81
N VAL A 311 15.66 -12.47 -10.97
CA VAL A 311 16.17 -12.01 -12.27
C VAL A 311 17.26 -12.93 -12.83
N LEU A 312 18.17 -13.42 -11.99
CA LEU A 312 19.43 -14.07 -12.42
C LEU A 312 19.39 -15.61 -12.36
N ALA A 313 18.34 -16.23 -11.82
CA ALA A 313 18.30 -17.68 -11.57
C ALA A 313 18.42 -18.55 -12.83
N GLY A 314 18.02 -18.05 -14.00
CA GLY A 314 18.04 -18.82 -15.25
C GLY A 314 17.09 -19.99 -15.31
N ASN A 315 16.34 -20.29 -14.23
CA ASN A 315 15.29 -21.29 -14.19
C ASN A 315 14.09 -20.83 -13.34
N GLY A 316 12.87 -21.19 -13.76
CA GLY A 316 11.61 -20.74 -13.16
C GLY A 316 11.44 -21.11 -11.68
N PRO A 317 11.65 -22.35 -11.26
CA PRO A 317 11.48 -22.75 -9.85
C PRO A 317 12.35 -21.97 -8.88
N LEU A 318 13.61 -21.74 -9.20
CA LEU A 318 14.53 -20.95 -8.37
C LEU A 318 14.16 -19.46 -8.36
N ALA A 319 13.71 -18.95 -9.51
CA ALA A 319 13.21 -17.59 -9.61
C ALA A 319 11.97 -17.36 -8.71
N VAL A 320 11.05 -18.32 -8.61
CA VAL A 320 9.88 -18.26 -7.72
C VAL A 320 10.30 -18.21 -6.24
N VAL A 321 11.34 -18.93 -5.85
CA VAL A 321 11.95 -18.78 -4.50
C VAL A 321 12.46 -17.37 -4.30
N GLY A 322 13.13 -16.79 -5.30
CA GLY A 322 13.55 -15.40 -5.30
C GLY A 322 12.38 -14.43 -5.09
N VAL A 323 11.28 -14.64 -5.80
CA VAL A 323 10.06 -13.83 -5.66
C VAL A 323 9.46 -13.92 -4.25
N ALA A 324 9.41 -15.11 -3.65
CA ALA A 324 8.93 -15.28 -2.27
C ALA A 324 9.80 -14.50 -1.27
N LEU A 325 11.12 -14.58 -1.41
CA LEU A 325 12.08 -13.81 -0.58
C LEU A 325 11.94 -12.29 -0.82
N TRP A 326 11.74 -11.89 -2.07
CA TRP A 326 11.50 -10.49 -2.41
C TRP A 326 10.23 -9.96 -1.74
N GLY A 327 9.11 -10.68 -1.84
CA GLY A 327 7.86 -10.29 -1.18
C GLY A 327 7.99 -10.19 0.34
N LEU A 328 8.58 -11.21 0.98
CA LEU A 328 8.86 -11.20 2.42
C LEU A 328 9.72 -9.97 2.81
N GLY A 329 10.77 -9.71 2.05
CA GLY A 329 11.72 -8.63 2.34
C GLY A 329 11.17 -7.23 2.08
N ALA A 330 10.34 -7.03 1.07
CA ALA A 330 9.75 -5.75 0.72
C ALA A 330 8.67 -5.27 1.72
N SER A 331 8.14 -6.17 2.53
CA SER A 331 6.91 -6.01 3.31
C SER A 331 6.91 -4.89 4.34
N LEU A 332 8.06 -4.57 4.94
CA LEU A 332 8.15 -3.70 6.12
C LEU A 332 8.72 -2.30 5.83
N GLY A 333 9.42 -2.12 4.71
CA GLY A 333 10.18 -0.89 4.47
C GLY A 333 9.34 0.37 4.47
N PHE A 334 8.23 0.36 3.72
CA PHE A 334 7.30 1.50 3.66
C PHE A 334 6.62 1.78 5.01
N PRO A 335 5.95 0.83 5.67
CA PRO A 335 5.24 1.11 6.93
C PRO A 335 6.17 1.50 8.07
N VAL A 336 7.35 0.89 8.17
CA VAL A 336 8.31 1.23 9.22
C VAL A 336 8.98 2.58 8.98
N GLY A 337 9.27 2.93 7.72
CA GLY A 337 9.74 4.27 7.37
C GLY A 337 8.73 5.35 7.74
N MET A 338 7.45 5.14 7.43
CA MET A 338 6.37 6.06 7.82
C MET A 338 6.22 6.18 9.33
N SER A 339 6.33 5.07 10.07
CA SER A 339 6.31 5.08 11.53
C SER A 339 7.49 5.85 12.12
N ALA A 340 8.71 5.69 11.57
CA ALA A 340 9.92 6.32 12.10
C ALA A 340 9.94 7.86 11.98
N VAL A 341 9.25 8.44 10.98
CA VAL A 341 9.10 9.89 10.88
C VAL A 341 8.03 10.44 11.81
N ALA A 342 7.15 9.59 12.31
CA ALA A 342 6.09 9.92 13.24
C ALA A 342 6.50 9.80 14.72
N ASP A 343 7.75 9.44 15.04
CA ASP A 343 8.25 9.28 16.43
C ASP A 343 8.13 10.56 17.27
N ASP A 344 8.11 11.75 16.67
CA ASP A 344 7.94 13.04 17.32
C ASP A 344 6.55 13.57 16.95
N GLU A 345 5.60 13.45 17.86
CA GLU A 345 4.17 13.73 17.62
C GLU A 345 3.93 15.16 17.12
N ASP A 346 4.66 16.15 17.62
CA ASP A 346 4.49 17.57 17.24
C ASP A 346 4.87 17.82 15.78
N LYS A 347 5.87 17.11 15.26
CA LYS A 347 6.40 17.27 13.91
C LYS A 347 5.92 16.21 12.94
N ALA A 348 5.26 15.15 13.45
CA ALA A 348 4.81 14.01 12.66
C ALA A 348 3.97 14.41 11.43
N PRO A 349 2.96 15.29 11.50
CA PRO A 349 2.13 15.59 10.33
C PRO A 349 2.92 16.19 9.16
N ALA A 350 3.88 17.07 9.44
CA ALA A 350 4.71 17.68 8.39
C ALA A 350 5.72 16.70 7.80
N ARG A 351 6.38 15.91 8.65
CA ARG A 351 7.38 14.92 8.24
C ARG A 351 6.76 13.78 7.44
N VAL A 352 5.63 13.22 7.91
CA VAL A 352 4.86 12.19 7.21
C VAL A 352 4.44 12.68 5.83
N SER A 353 3.97 13.94 5.72
CA SER A 353 3.61 14.52 4.41
C SER A 353 4.79 14.57 3.45
N VAL A 354 5.98 14.97 3.92
CA VAL A 354 7.19 15.03 3.08
C VAL A 354 7.62 13.64 2.63
N VAL A 355 7.69 12.68 3.55
CA VAL A 355 8.08 11.30 3.25
C VAL A 355 7.08 10.62 2.32
N ALA A 356 5.78 10.87 2.52
CA ALA A 356 4.73 10.36 1.63
C ALA A 356 4.90 10.91 0.20
N VAL A 357 5.12 12.22 0.04
CA VAL A 357 5.36 12.82 -1.28
C VAL A 357 6.57 12.18 -1.96
N ILE A 358 7.68 12.03 -1.25
CA ILE A 358 8.89 11.39 -1.80
C ILE A 358 8.59 9.92 -2.17
N GLY A 359 7.96 9.16 -1.27
CA GLY A 359 7.66 7.74 -1.50
C GLY A 359 6.72 7.50 -2.68
N TYR A 360 5.68 8.32 -2.79
CA TYR A 360 4.70 8.17 -3.90
C TYR A 360 5.26 8.54 -5.27
N THR A 361 6.36 9.32 -5.37
CA THR A 361 7.03 9.52 -6.66
C THR A 361 7.53 8.22 -7.26
N ALA A 362 7.79 7.18 -6.45
CA ALA A 362 8.16 5.86 -6.93
C ALA A 362 7.07 5.21 -7.79
N PHE A 363 5.82 5.32 -7.37
CA PHE A 363 4.68 4.78 -8.13
C PHE A 363 4.40 5.57 -9.41
N LEU A 364 4.80 6.84 -9.46
CA LEU A 364 4.65 7.67 -10.66
C LEU A 364 5.79 7.43 -11.66
N ALA A 365 7.03 7.36 -11.18
CA ALA A 365 8.20 7.21 -12.03
C ALA A 365 8.52 5.73 -12.38
N GLY A 366 8.11 4.79 -11.51
CA GLY A 366 8.43 3.36 -11.63
C GLY A 366 7.94 2.73 -12.93
N PRO A 367 6.63 2.75 -13.22
CA PRO A 367 6.11 2.10 -14.42
C PRO A 367 6.74 2.58 -15.73
N PRO A 368 6.85 3.91 -16.01
CA PRO A 368 7.50 4.37 -17.25
C PRO A 368 9.00 4.07 -17.29
N LEU A 369 9.72 4.17 -16.16
CA LEU A 369 11.15 3.85 -16.08
C LEU A 369 11.41 2.38 -16.42
N LEU A 370 10.68 1.46 -15.78
CA LEU A 370 10.82 0.04 -16.04
C LEU A 370 10.34 -0.34 -17.43
N GLY A 371 9.29 0.31 -17.95
CA GLY A 371 8.83 0.15 -19.31
C GLY A 371 9.91 0.56 -20.32
N PHE A 372 10.54 1.71 -20.13
CA PHE A 372 11.65 2.18 -20.97
C PHE A 372 12.86 1.22 -20.91
N LEU A 373 13.25 0.76 -19.73
CA LEU A 373 14.32 -0.22 -19.57
C LEU A 373 13.92 -1.57 -20.18
N GLY A 374 12.65 -1.96 -20.07
CA GLY A 374 12.11 -3.17 -20.65
C GLY A 374 12.18 -3.21 -22.18
N ASP A 375 11.93 -2.08 -22.84
CA ASP A 375 12.05 -1.96 -24.29
C ASP A 375 13.50 -2.18 -24.78
N HIS A 376 14.50 -1.84 -23.98
CA HIS A 376 15.90 -1.91 -24.36
C HIS A 376 16.59 -3.22 -23.93
N PHE A 377 16.23 -3.74 -22.75
CA PHE A 377 16.94 -4.85 -22.11
C PHE A 377 16.04 -6.06 -21.83
N GLY A 378 14.76 -5.98 -22.14
CA GLY A 378 13.73 -6.94 -21.72
C GLY A 378 13.25 -6.70 -20.29
N VAL A 379 11.96 -6.99 -20.03
CA VAL A 379 11.29 -6.67 -18.76
C VAL A 379 11.95 -7.37 -17.57
N LEU A 380 12.31 -8.64 -17.70
CA LEU A 380 12.97 -9.40 -16.62
C LEU A 380 14.32 -8.74 -16.23
N SER A 381 15.14 -8.36 -17.22
CA SER A 381 16.42 -7.69 -16.97
C SER A 381 16.23 -6.29 -16.36
N ALA A 382 15.20 -5.56 -16.77
CA ALA A 382 14.85 -4.25 -16.22
C ALA A 382 14.57 -4.30 -14.72
N LEU A 383 13.98 -5.40 -14.22
CA LEU A 383 13.79 -5.61 -12.78
C LEU A 383 15.09 -5.73 -11.99
N GLY A 384 16.23 -5.96 -12.65
CA GLY A 384 17.57 -5.92 -12.04
C GLY A 384 17.93 -4.57 -11.40
N VAL A 385 17.21 -3.50 -11.76
CA VAL A 385 17.36 -2.18 -11.11
C VAL A 385 16.93 -2.22 -9.64
N VAL A 386 16.02 -3.12 -9.27
CA VAL A 386 15.50 -3.24 -7.89
C VAL A 386 16.61 -3.63 -6.90
N PRO A 387 17.33 -4.76 -7.07
CA PRO A 387 18.43 -5.08 -6.16
C PRO A 387 19.56 -4.04 -6.18
N LEU A 388 19.81 -3.38 -7.31
CA LEU A 388 20.81 -2.31 -7.42
C LEU A 388 20.45 -1.09 -6.55
N LEU A 389 19.17 -0.74 -6.43
CA LEU A 389 18.70 0.34 -5.55
C LEU A 389 18.62 -0.10 -4.09
N LEU A 390 18.27 -1.36 -3.81
CA LEU A 390 18.17 -1.87 -2.43
C LEU A 390 19.52 -1.98 -1.73
N LEU A 391 20.58 -2.36 -2.43
CA LEU A 391 21.91 -2.50 -1.83
C LEU A 391 22.41 -1.22 -1.14
N PRO A 392 22.46 -0.04 -1.80
CA PRO A 392 22.87 1.20 -1.14
C PRO A 392 21.87 1.65 -0.07
N THR A 393 20.59 1.25 -0.17
CA THR A 393 19.57 1.59 0.83
C THR A 393 19.85 0.97 2.20
N LEU A 394 20.61 -0.15 2.26
CA LEU A 394 21.08 -0.72 3.53
C LEU A 394 21.86 0.30 4.37
N ALA A 395 22.62 1.20 3.75
CA ALA A 395 23.35 2.26 4.45
C ALA A 395 22.41 3.31 5.09
N LEU A 396 21.16 3.42 4.64
CA LEU A 396 20.16 4.34 5.20
C LEU A 396 19.44 3.76 6.43
N VAL A 397 19.45 2.44 6.63
CA VAL A 397 18.70 1.78 7.71
C VAL A 397 19.01 2.35 9.10
N PRO A 398 20.25 2.73 9.48
CA PRO A 398 20.53 3.34 10.77
C PRO A 398 19.78 4.64 11.08
N VAL A 399 19.29 5.35 10.05
CA VAL A 399 18.51 6.59 10.21
C VAL A 399 17.16 6.34 10.91
N LEU A 400 16.69 5.09 10.89
CA LEU A 400 15.43 4.65 11.50
C LEU A 400 15.54 4.40 13.00
N ARG A 401 16.73 4.56 13.63
CA ARG A 401 16.89 4.40 15.07
C ARG A 401 15.92 5.31 15.81
N GLU A 402 15.27 4.72 16.84
CA GLU A 402 14.46 5.49 17.77
C GLU A 402 15.31 6.57 18.44
N ARG A 403 14.81 7.79 18.48
CA ARG A 403 15.44 8.82 19.31
C ARG A 403 15.05 8.54 20.76
N PRO A 404 15.99 8.55 21.72
CA PRO A 404 15.63 8.56 23.13
C PRO A 404 14.65 9.71 23.36
N ALA A 405 13.57 9.46 24.10
CA ALA A 405 12.69 10.53 24.56
C ALA A 405 13.57 11.59 25.22
N ALA A 406 13.34 12.87 24.88
CA ALA A 406 14.03 13.96 25.58
C ALA A 406 13.78 13.75 27.09
N PRO A 407 14.81 13.80 27.97
CA PRO A 407 14.58 13.67 29.40
C PRO A 407 13.55 14.71 29.80
N ASP A 408 12.49 14.28 30.48
CA ASP A 408 11.46 15.14 31.00
C ASP A 408 12.13 16.36 31.66
N ALA A 409 11.74 17.57 31.23
CA ALA A 409 12.22 18.78 31.87
C ALA A 409 11.92 18.64 33.38
N PRO A 410 12.90 18.87 34.29
CA PRO A 410 12.70 18.63 35.70
C PRO A 410 11.47 19.40 36.16
N ALA A 411 10.49 18.66 36.68
CA ALA A 411 9.26 19.20 37.25
C ALA A 411 9.64 20.36 38.16
N GLY A 412 9.07 21.55 37.90
CA GLY A 412 9.45 22.81 38.37
C GLY A 412 9.92 22.85 39.84
N ALA A 413 11.03 23.56 40.05
CA ALA A 413 11.52 23.89 41.36
C ALA A 413 10.38 24.55 42.19
N PRO A 414 10.20 24.14 43.46
CA PRO A 414 9.15 24.74 44.31
C PRO A 414 9.41 26.24 44.43
N GLY A 415 8.38 27.04 44.13
CA GLY A 415 8.43 28.48 44.18
C GLY A 415 8.93 28.97 45.54
N VAL A 416 10.02 29.73 45.52
CA VAL A 416 10.50 30.52 46.65
C VAL A 416 9.39 31.55 46.96
N LYS A 417 8.68 31.34 48.05
CA LYS A 417 7.85 32.39 48.65
C LYS A 417 8.79 33.47 49.17
N VAL A 418 8.83 34.61 48.51
CA VAL A 418 9.37 35.87 49.08
C VAL A 418 8.28 36.42 49.97
N GLY A 419 8.60 36.56 51.29
CA GLY A 419 7.79 37.20 52.30
C GLY A 419 7.83 38.74 52.22
#